data_60aca0045007659a758878d11655d678
#
_entry.id   60aca0045007659a758878d11655d678
#
_cell.length_a   1.000
_cell.length_b   1.000
_cell.length_c   1.000
_cell.angle_alpha   90.00
_cell.angle_beta   90.00
_cell.angle_gamma   90.00
#
_symmetry.space_group_name_H-M   'P 1'
#
loop_
_entity.id
_entity.type
_entity.pdbx_description
1 polymer ?
#
loop_
_entity_poly.entity_id
_entity_poly.type
_entity_poly.pdbx_seq_one_letter_code
_entity_poly.pdbx_strand_id
1 'polypeptide(L)'
;MGIEGVLKQGFATTQLDNLINWTRTGSMWPMTFGLACCAIEMMHAGAARYDLDRFGVVFRPSPRQSDVMIIAGTLTNKMAPALRKVYDQMAEPRWVISMGSCANGGGYYHYSYSVVRGCDRIVPVDIYVPGCPPTAEALLYGIVQLQNKIKRTNTIAR
;
A
#
# COMPACT_ATOMS: atom_id res chain seq x y z
N MET A 1 16.68 33.30 21.86
CA MET A 1 16.39 32.69 20.56
C MET A 1 14.87 32.48 20.52
N GLY A 2 14.18 33.18 19.65
CA GLY A 2 12.72 33.08 19.54
C GLY A 2 12.32 31.77 18.83
N ILE A 3 11.08 31.36 19.01
CA ILE A 3 10.43 30.22 18.36
C ILE A 3 10.66 30.22 16.83
N GLU A 4 10.73 31.39 16.22
CA GLU A 4 11.02 31.57 14.79
C GLU A 4 12.40 31.05 14.35
N GLY A 5 13.41 31.11 15.22
CA GLY A 5 14.76 30.59 14.94
C GLY A 5 14.78 29.04 14.94
N VAL A 6 13.96 28.41 15.80
CA VAL A 6 13.82 26.95 15.88
C VAL A 6 13.02 26.44 14.67
N LEU A 7 12.02 27.17 14.22
CA LEU A 7 11.24 26.84 13.01
C LEU A 7 12.09 26.96 11.74
N LYS A 8 12.96 27.97 11.63
CA LYS A 8 13.92 28.11 10.52
C LYS A 8 14.94 26.97 10.45
N GLN A 9 15.27 26.33 11.57
CA GLN A 9 16.16 25.17 11.62
C GLN A 9 15.46 23.84 11.36
N GLY A 10 14.14 23.83 11.15
CA GLY A 10 13.36 22.62 10.84
C GLY A 10 13.19 21.64 12.01
N PHE A 11 13.71 21.97 13.21
CA PHE A 11 13.66 21.06 14.35
C PHE A 11 12.22 20.74 14.79
N ALA A 12 11.37 21.73 14.93
CA ALA A 12 9.97 21.53 15.34
C ALA A 12 9.16 20.75 14.30
N THR A 13 9.38 21.02 13.01
CA THR A 13 8.73 20.30 11.92
C THR A 13 9.19 18.85 11.85
N THR A 14 10.48 18.58 12.06
CA THR A 14 11.02 17.21 12.10
C THR A 14 10.44 16.39 13.25
N GLN A 15 10.28 16.97 14.43
CA GLN A 15 9.66 16.28 15.57
C GLN A 15 8.17 15.99 15.34
N LEU A 16 7.45 16.94 14.75
CA LEU A 16 6.05 16.76 14.40
C LEU A 16 5.87 15.71 13.29
N ASP A 17 6.73 15.68 12.27
CA ASP A 17 6.74 14.66 11.23
C ASP A 17 6.95 13.26 11.82
N ASN A 18 7.87 13.10 12.74
CA ASN A 18 8.13 11.83 13.42
C ASN A 18 6.90 11.34 14.20
N LEU A 19 6.20 12.23 14.91
CA LEU A 19 4.98 11.91 15.63
C LEU A 19 3.86 11.48 14.68
N ILE A 20 3.63 12.24 13.62
CA ILE A 20 2.61 11.94 12.61
C ILE A 20 2.93 10.60 11.91
N ASN A 21 4.18 10.37 11.54
CA ASN A 21 4.57 9.12 10.88
C ASN A 21 4.47 7.91 11.83
N TRP A 22 4.76 8.10 13.12
CA TRP A 22 4.55 7.07 14.12
C TRP A 22 3.06 6.68 14.23
N THR A 23 2.14 7.64 14.30
CA THR A 23 0.70 7.37 14.35
C THR A 23 0.20 6.69 13.07
N ARG A 24 0.65 7.13 11.89
CA ARG A 24 0.28 6.54 10.60
C ARG A 24 0.76 5.10 10.45
N THR A 25 1.98 4.80 10.90
CA THR A 25 2.51 3.43 10.83
C THR A 25 1.87 2.48 11.84
N GLY A 26 1.33 2.98 12.93
CA GLY A 26 0.61 2.20 13.92
C GLY A 26 -0.84 1.88 13.56
N SER A 27 -1.40 2.54 12.55
CA SER A 27 -2.77 2.32 12.10
C SER A 27 -2.84 2.48 10.57
N MET A 28 -2.70 1.37 9.86
CA MET A 28 -2.82 1.31 8.41
C MET A 28 -4.01 0.45 8.04
N TRP A 29 -4.96 1.04 7.31
CA TRP A 29 -6.20 0.35 6.90
C TRP A 29 -6.17 0.05 5.41
N PRO A 30 -5.80 -1.19 5.02
CA PRO A 30 -5.74 -1.56 3.63
C PRO A 30 -7.13 -1.75 3.02
N MET A 31 -7.30 -1.18 1.84
CA MET A 31 -8.35 -1.59 0.93
C MET A 31 -7.90 -2.85 0.19
N THR A 32 -8.74 -3.87 0.26
CA THR A 32 -8.49 -5.14 -0.41
C THR A 32 -8.99 -5.10 -1.85
N PHE A 33 -8.07 -4.98 -2.80
CA PHE A 33 -8.37 -5.10 -4.22
C PHE A 33 -7.96 -6.48 -4.73
N GLY A 34 -8.75 -7.48 -4.32
CA GLY A 34 -8.52 -8.88 -4.66
C GLY A 34 -9.05 -9.22 -6.05
N LEU A 35 -8.15 -9.59 -6.98
CA LEU A 35 -8.49 -9.86 -8.37
C LEU A 35 -8.31 -11.33 -8.76
N ALA A 36 -7.44 -12.07 -8.08
CA ALA A 36 -7.10 -13.46 -8.40
C ALA A 36 -6.55 -14.21 -7.17
N CYS A 37 -5.74 -15.25 -7.40
CA CYS A 37 -5.16 -16.12 -6.36
C CYS A 37 -4.40 -15.38 -5.25
N CYS A 38 -3.74 -14.27 -5.54
CA CYS A 38 -3.06 -13.46 -4.51
C CYS A 38 -4.03 -12.95 -3.44
N ALA A 39 -5.31 -12.78 -3.75
CA ALA A 39 -6.32 -12.39 -2.78
C ALA A 39 -6.48 -13.42 -1.64
N ILE A 40 -6.31 -14.72 -1.94
CA ILE A 40 -6.40 -15.79 -0.94
C ILE A 40 -5.23 -15.67 0.06
N GLU A 41 -4.02 -15.45 -0.44
CA GLU A 41 -2.86 -15.23 0.44
C GLU A 41 -2.97 -13.91 1.23
N MET A 42 -3.57 -12.89 0.66
CA MET A 42 -3.89 -11.66 1.38
C MET A 42 -4.90 -11.91 2.52
N MET A 43 -5.95 -12.70 2.28
CA MET A 43 -6.89 -13.13 3.33
C MET A 43 -6.19 -13.99 4.39
N HIS A 44 -5.29 -14.88 3.97
CA HIS A 44 -4.51 -15.71 4.89
C HIS A 44 -3.60 -14.86 5.80
N ALA A 45 -3.02 -13.79 5.28
CA ALA A 45 -2.23 -12.84 6.10
C ALA A 45 -3.06 -12.17 7.20
N GLY A 46 -4.36 -11.92 6.95
CA GLY A 46 -5.30 -11.40 7.94
C GLY A 46 -5.90 -12.45 8.87
N ALA A 47 -5.69 -13.75 8.60
CA ALA A 47 -6.21 -14.84 9.41
C ALA A 47 -5.40 -15.04 10.70
N ALA A 48 -5.93 -15.87 11.60
CA ALA A 48 -5.43 -16.06 12.96
C ALA A 48 -3.93 -16.44 13.06
N ARG A 49 -3.39 -17.14 12.06
CA ARG A 49 -1.97 -17.56 12.07
C ARG A 49 -1.00 -16.38 12.00
N TYR A 50 -1.28 -15.37 11.16
CA TYR A 50 -0.40 -14.22 10.94
C TYR A 50 -0.87 -12.97 11.65
N ASP A 51 -2.18 -12.82 11.80
CA ASP A 51 -2.84 -11.81 12.60
C ASP A 51 -2.30 -10.39 12.31
N LEU A 52 -2.58 -9.88 11.10
CA LEU A 52 -2.20 -8.53 10.69
C LEU A 52 -2.77 -7.45 11.62
N ASP A 53 -3.86 -7.74 12.31
CA ASP A 53 -4.53 -6.81 13.22
C ASP A 53 -3.59 -6.36 14.36
N ARG A 54 -2.74 -7.26 14.88
CA ARG A 54 -1.71 -6.90 15.88
C ARG A 54 -0.68 -5.87 15.41
N PHE A 55 -0.54 -5.68 14.09
CA PHE A 55 0.30 -4.64 13.50
C PHE A 55 -0.46 -3.34 13.23
N GLY A 56 -1.72 -3.24 13.65
CA GLY A 56 -2.59 -2.12 13.36
C GLY A 56 -3.11 -2.08 11.91
N VAL A 57 -3.10 -3.24 11.24
CA VAL A 57 -3.50 -3.38 9.84
C VAL A 57 -4.87 -4.05 9.77
N VAL A 58 -5.92 -3.26 9.57
CA VAL A 58 -7.30 -3.73 9.52
C VAL A 58 -7.87 -3.55 8.12
N PHE A 59 -8.31 -4.63 7.50
CA PHE A 59 -8.90 -4.60 6.16
C PHE A 59 -10.22 -3.81 6.12
N ARG A 60 -10.35 -2.95 5.12
CA ARG A 60 -11.54 -2.14 4.89
C ARG A 60 -12.10 -2.37 3.49
N PRO A 61 -13.44 -2.46 3.33
CA PRO A 61 -14.06 -2.66 2.02
C PRO A 61 -14.21 -1.37 1.21
N SER A 62 -14.16 -0.20 1.85
CA SER A 62 -14.39 1.08 1.20
C SER A 62 -13.09 1.87 0.98
N PRO A 63 -12.85 2.42 -0.22
CA PRO A 63 -11.67 3.26 -0.47
C PRO A 63 -11.65 4.53 0.39
N ARG A 64 -12.80 5.05 0.76
CA ARG A 64 -12.89 6.27 1.60
C ARG A 64 -12.50 6.04 3.05
N GLN A 65 -12.42 4.79 3.49
CA GLN A 65 -12.01 4.38 4.83
C GLN A 65 -10.61 3.76 4.86
N SER A 66 -9.89 3.81 3.75
CA SER A 66 -8.63 3.09 3.60
C SER A 66 -7.49 4.04 3.28
N ASP A 67 -6.32 3.72 3.81
CA ASP A 67 -5.08 4.48 3.65
C ASP A 67 -4.11 3.80 2.68
N VAL A 68 -4.20 2.48 2.57
CA VAL A 68 -3.35 1.64 1.73
C VAL A 68 -4.22 0.86 0.75
N MET A 69 -3.83 0.75 -0.51
CA MET A 69 -4.44 -0.16 -1.48
C MET A 69 -3.52 -1.36 -1.70
N ILE A 70 -4.05 -2.57 -1.53
CA ILE A 70 -3.34 -3.81 -1.89
C ILE A 70 -3.95 -4.36 -3.16
N ILE A 71 -3.21 -4.31 -4.26
CA ILE A 71 -3.63 -4.85 -5.55
C ILE A 71 -3.14 -6.30 -5.63
N ALA A 72 -4.04 -7.26 -5.42
CA ALA A 72 -3.71 -8.67 -5.27
C ALA A 72 -4.26 -9.49 -6.44
N GLY A 73 -3.48 -9.63 -7.49
CA GLY A 73 -3.82 -10.50 -8.63
C GLY A 73 -3.67 -9.86 -10.00
N THR A 74 -4.23 -10.52 -11.00
CA THR A 74 -4.11 -10.12 -12.41
C THR A 74 -5.02 -8.93 -12.72
N LEU A 75 -4.43 -7.83 -13.18
CA LEU A 75 -5.17 -6.65 -13.63
C LEU A 75 -5.48 -6.77 -15.12
N THR A 76 -6.76 -6.81 -15.45
CA THR A 76 -7.21 -6.81 -16.85
C THR A 76 -7.46 -5.40 -17.35
N ASN A 77 -7.39 -5.22 -18.70
CA ASN A 77 -7.70 -3.94 -19.34
C ASN A 77 -9.10 -3.44 -18.98
N LYS A 78 -10.06 -4.37 -18.82
CA LYS A 78 -11.45 -4.06 -18.43
C LYS A 78 -11.58 -3.57 -17.00
N MET A 79 -10.71 -4.06 -16.09
CA MET A 79 -10.70 -3.69 -14.68
C MET A 79 -9.84 -2.46 -14.39
N ALA A 80 -8.91 -2.10 -15.27
CA ALA A 80 -8.00 -0.97 -15.08
C ALA A 80 -8.72 0.37 -14.80
N PRO A 81 -9.80 0.75 -15.51
CA PRO A 81 -10.55 1.96 -15.19
C PRO A 81 -11.20 1.92 -13.80
N ALA A 82 -11.68 0.75 -13.36
CA ALA A 82 -12.24 0.57 -12.03
C ALA A 82 -11.18 0.73 -10.94
N LEU A 83 -9.98 0.15 -11.14
CA LEU A 83 -8.84 0.32 -10.25
C LEU A 83 -8.48 1.81 -10.08
N ARG A 84 -8.36 2.54 -11.19
CA ARG A 84 -8.07 3.96 -11.17
C ARG A 84 -9.12 4.76 -10.42
N LYS A 85 -10.40 4.50 -10.69
CA LYS A 85 -11.52 5.17 -10.03
C LYS A 85 -11.52 4.92 -8.51
N VAL A 86 -11.24 3.70 -8.08
CA VAL A 86 -11.15 3.36 -6.66
C VAL A 86 -9.96 4.05 -6.01
N TYR A 87 -8.80 4.08 -6.67
CA TYR A 87 -7.63 4.80 -6.17
C TYR A 87 -7.92 6.30 -6.00
N ASP A 88 -8.59 6.93 -6.95
CA ASP A 88 -8.93 8.36 -6.87
C ASP A 88 -9.94 8.68 -5.75
N GLN A 89 -10.71 7.68 -5.30
CA GLN A 89 -11.64 7.81 -4.17
C GLN A 89 -10.97 7.67 -2.80
N MET A 90 -9.72 7.21 -2.74
CA MET A 90 -8.98 7.15 -1.47
C MET A 90 -8.53 8.55 -1.04
N ALA A 91 -8.64 8.80 0.26
CA ALA A 91 -8.14 10.04 0.85
C ALA A 91 -6.61 10.07 0.85
N GLU A 92 -6.03 11.26 0.81
CA GLU A 92 -4.59 11.44 1.02
C GLU A 92 -4.28 11.60 2.53
N PRO A 93 -3.16 11.08 3.01
CA PRO A 93 -2.12 10.35 2.30
C PRO A 93 -2.53 8.90 1.99
N ARG A 94 -2.14 8.40 0.81
CA ARG A 94 -2.47 7.06 0.33
C ARG A 94 -1.24 6.36 -0.23
N TRP A 95 -1.18 5.04 -0.05
CA TRP A 95 -0.08 4.20 -0.51
C TRP A 95 -0.60 2.99 -1.26
N VAL A 96 0.21 2.44 -2.14
CA VAL A 96 -0.15 1.28 -2.97
C VAL A 96 0.89 0.18 -2.83
N ILE A 97 0.42 -1.03 -2.51
CA ILE A 97 1.20 -2.26 -2.53
C ILE A 97 0.76 -3.09 -3.74
N SER A 98 1.67 -3.39 -4.64
CA SER A 98 1.46 -4.33 -5.73
C SER A 98 1.85 -5.73 -5.29
N MET A 99 0.89 -6.64 -5.18
CA MET A 99 1.10 -7.98 -4.68
C MET A 99 1.05 -9.02 -5.80
N GLY A 100 2.15 -9.71 -5.97
CA GLY A 100 2.31 -10.81 -6.89
C GLY A 100 2.76 -10.41 -8.29
N SER A 101 3.29 -11.38 -9.02
CA SER A 101 3.90 -11.16 -10.35
C SER A 101 2.92 -10.60 -11.37
N CYS A 102 1.64 -10.96 -11.26
CA CYS A 102 0.60 -10.46 -12.18
C CYS A 102 0.36 -8.97 -12.01
N ALA A 103 0.23 -8.48 -10.78
CA ALA A 103 0.09 -7.06 -10.49
C ALA A 103 1.37 -6.29 -10.80
N ASN A 104 2.54 -6.88 -10.53
CA ASN A 104 3.85 -6.23 -10.72
C ASN A 104 4.19 -6.00 -12.19
N GLY A 105 3.87 -6.96 -13.08
CA GLY A 105 4.29 -6.85 -14.47
C GLY A 105 3.51 -7.73 -15.45
N GLY A 106 2.32 -8.20 -15.08
CA GLY A 106 1.53 -9.13 -15.89
C GLY A 106 1.82 -10.61 -15.61
N GLY A 107 2.99 -10.92 -15.01
CA GLY A 107 3.36 -12.26 -14.58
C GLY A 107 3.25 -13.32 -15.66
N TYR A 108 2.61 -14.43 -15.34
CA TYR A 108 2.37 -15.54 -16.28
C TYR A 108 1.57 -15.13 -17.52
N TYR A 109 0.74 -14.07 -17.39
CA TYR A 109 -0.14 -13.57 -18.46
C TYR A 109 0.39 -12.32 -19.17
N HIS A 110 1.70 -12.07 -19.08
CA HIS A 110 2.33 -10.85 -19.60
C HIS A 110 2.02 -10.58 -21.09
N TYR A 111 1.98 -11.64 -21.90
CA TYR A 111 1.72 -11.52 -23.34
C TYR A 111 0.24 -11.64 -23.72
N SER A 112 -0.66 -11.75 -22.74
CA SER A 112 -2.10 -11.76 -23.01
C SER A 112 -2.58 -10.41 -23.51
N TYR A 113 -3.47 -10.41 -24.49
CA TYR A 113 -4.10 -9.21 -25.05
C TYR A 113 -5.02 -8.49 -24.05
N SER A 114 -5.50 -9.19 -23.02
CA SER A 114 -6.48 -8.67 -22.06
C SER A 114 -5.88 -8.18 -20.74
N VAL A 115 -4.57 -8.38 -20.53
CA VAL A 115 -3.91 -8.09 -19.25
C VAL A 115 -3.05 -6.85 -19.33
N VAL A 116 -3.14 -6.00 -18.30
CA VAL A 116 -2.26 -4.85 -18.10
C VAL A 116 -0.92 -5.34 -17.58
N ARG A 117 0.16 -4.94 -18.24
CA ARG A 117 1.54 -5.33 -17.91
C ARG A 117 2.10 -4.46 -16.78
N GLY A 118 1.56 -4.65 -15.57
CA GLY A 118 1.89 -3.91 -14.36
C GLY A 118 0.84 -2.87 -13.97
N CYS A 119 0.42 -2.88 -12.71
CA CYS A 119 -0.53 -1.91 -12.17
C CYS A 119 0.07 -0.51 -12.01
N ASP A 120 1.41 -0.38 -12.04
CA ASP A 120 2.16 0.87 -12.02
C ASP A 120 1.87 1.76 -13.23
N ARG A 121 1.36 1.19 -14.32
CA ARG A 121 0.88 1.95 -15.49
C ARG A 121 -0.42 2.71 -15.23
N ILE A 122 -1.16 2.33 -14.20
CA ILE A 122 -2.48 2.90 -13.87
C ILE A 122 -2.41 3.75 -12.61
N VAL A 123 -1.71 3.27 -11.57
CA VAL A 123 -1.57 3.95 -10.27
C VAL A 123 -0.12 3.91 -9.82
N PRO A 124 0.38 4.91 -9.06
CA PRO A 124 1.72 4.88 -8.52
C PRO A 124 1.83 3.76 -7.48
N VAL A 125 2.89 2.97 -7.54
CA VAL A 125 3.16 1.86 -6.62
C VAL A 125 4.30 2.22 -5.68
N ASP A 126 4.08 1.98 -4.38
CA ASP A 126 5.07 2.24 -3.34
C ASP A 126 5.94 1.04 -3.03
N ILE A 127 5.34 -0.13 -2.96
CA ILE A 127 5.99 -1.39 -2.62
C ILE A 127 5.54 -2.49 -3.59
N TYR A 128 6.50 -3.28 -4.06
CA TYR A 128 6.27 -4.47 -4.86
C TYR A 128 6.56 -5.72 -4.04
N VAL A 129 5.61 -6.66 -4.01
CA VAL A 129 5.75 -7.95 -3.35
C VAL A 129 5.83 -9.03 -4.44
N PRO A 130 6.99 -9.66 -4.67
CA PRO A 130 7.15 -10.69 -5.69
C PRO A 130 6.58 -12.04 -5.23
N GLY A 131 6.16 -12.85 -6.18
CA GLY A 131 5.65 -14.21 -5.96
C GLY A 131 4.46 -14.53 -6.86
N CYS A 132 4.08 -15.81 -6.95
CA CYS A 132 2.94 -16.24 -7.76
C CYS A 132 2.24 -17.48 -7.15
N PRO A 133 1.40 -17.28 -6.14
CA PRO A 133 1.25 -16.09 -5.30
C PRO A 133 2.43 -15.91 -4.32
N PRO A 134 2.68 -14.70 -3.83
CA PRO A 134 3.58 -14.51 -2.70
C PRO A 134 2.97 -15.13 -1.44
N THR A 135 3.82 -15.62 -0.54
CA THR A 135 3.35 -16.13 0.76
C THR A 135 2.81 -14.99 1.65
N ALA A 136 2.01 -15.35 2.65
CA ALA A 136 1.50 -14.38 3.62
C ALA A 136 2.62 -13.63 4.33
N GLU A 137 3.76 -14.32 4.64
CA GLU A 137 4.96 -13.71 5.21
C GLU A 137 5.60 -12.67 4.27
N ALA A 138 5.62 -12.94 2.97
CA ALA A 138 6.15 -12.00 2.00
C ALA A 138 5.29 -10.72 1.93
N LEU A 139 3.96 -10.84 2.02
CA LEU A 139 3.07 -9.69 2.12
C LEU A 139 3.31 -8.93 3.43
N LEU A 140 3.43 -9.63 4.54
CA LEU A 140 3.71 -9.02 5.85
C LEU A 140 5.03 -8.25 5.82
N TYR A 141 6.07 -8.83 5.22
CA TYR A 141 7.33 -8.13 5.00
C TYR A 141 7.15 -6.86 4.14
N GLY A 142 6.34 -6.93 3.07
CA GLY A 142 5.99 -5.78 2.24
C GLY A 142 5.32 -4.65 3.03
N ILE A 143 4.42 -4.99 3.95
CA ILE A 143 3.78 -4.03 4.86
C ILE A 143 4.80 -3.39 5.79
N VAL A 144 5.72 -4.16 6.38
CA VAL A 144 6.81 -3.64 7.22
C VAL A 144 7.72 -2.70 6.41
N GLN A 145 8.01 -3.02 5.15
CA GLN A 145 8.77 -2.12 4.27
C GLN A 145 8.01 -0.81 3.99
N LEU A 146 6.69 -0.88 3.80
CA LEU A 146 5.87 0.32 3.66
C LEU A 146 5.92 1.19 4.94
N GLN A 147 5.80 0.58 6.12
CA GLN A 147 5.95 1.29 7.40
C GLN A 147 7.31 2.00 7.50
N ASN A 148 8.39 1.33 7.11
CA ASN A 148 9.72 1.90 7.09
C ASN A 148 9.84 3.05 6.08
N LYS A 149 9.19 2.94 4.92
CA LYS A 149 9.12 4.03 3.94
C LYS A 149 8.41 5.25 4.51
N ILE A 150 7.26 5.06 5.14
CA ILE A 150 6.47 6.14 5.76
C ILE A 150 7.27 6.85 6.85
N LYS A 151 7.97 6.10 7.73
CA LYS A 151 8.81 6.67 8.79
C LYS A 151 9.93 7.57 8.26
N ARG A 152 10.43 7.31 7.06
CA ARG A 152 11.51 8.07 6.42
C ARG A 152 11.02 9.24 5.57
N THR A 153 9.71 9.35 5.35
CA THR A 153 9.15 10.38 4.48
C THR A 153 8.81 11.62 5.31
N ASN A 154 9.35 12.77 4.92
CA ASN A 154 8.92 14.05 5.48
C ASN A 154 7.55 14.41 4.91
N THR A 155 6.54 14.47 5.75
CA THR A 155 5.14 14.61 5.31
C THR A 155 4.67 16.05 5.33
N ILE A 156 5.25 16.88 6.20
CA ILE A 156 4.88 18.31 6.36
C ILE A 156 5.66 19.20 5.40
N ALA A 157 6.85 18.76 4.97
CA ALA A 157 7.73 19.52 4.08
C ALA A 157 7.48 19.28 2.58
N ARG A 158 6.36 18.65 2.21
CA ARG A 158 5.96 18.45 0.80
C ARG A 158 5.16 19.61 0.27
#